data_f7417b5dabb03ed3e634c65b2dc8359a
#
_entry.id   f7417b5dabb03ed3e634c65b2dc8359a
#
_cell.length_a   1.000
_cell.length_b   1.000
_cell.length_c   1.000
_cell.angle_alpha   90.00
_cell.angle_beta   90.00
_cell.angle_gamma   90.00
#
_symmetry.space_group_name_H-M   'P 1'
#
loop_
_entity.id
_entity.type
_entity.pdbx_description
1 polymer ?
#
loop_
_entity_poly.entity_id
_entity_poly.type
_entity_poly.pdbx_seq_one_letter_code
_entity_poly.pdbx_strand_id
1 'polypeptide(L)'
;MSLSTVIQNVADEAGYTVSSSVIGATDTTTKQLLAITQRISREMFEQYPWTKCYASGSITLVAGQAQYALPAAFSYYQYDTFWNQSNRWRVLGPMTAQEYADIRGFGLNPTIYQQFQIRGISNDQLLIYPTPGASEDGSVIIFEYIADRSVKPRTWVTSTAFAPNSYCFYNGNYYQTTAGGTTGATPPTHTSGSVSDGSVTWTYYSGAYDKFLADTDTSIFNEKVLEQGVLERFAEIHGLDSVRPKYQLQLHEEWSRDMPSKIQFAGTMRRNQIYARNGVASFGTYI
;
A
#
# COMPACT_ATOMS: atom_id res chain seq x y z
N MET A 1 -11.17 10.70 -10.71
CA MET A 1 -12.00 11.78 -10.09
C MET A 1 -11.35 12.16 -8.75
N SER A 2 -11.56 13.38 -8.28
CA SER A 2 -11.07 13.80 -6.97
C SER A 2 -11.98 13.29 -5.85
N LEU A 3 -11.48 13.29 -4.62
CA LEU A 3 -12.27 12.98 -3.43
C LEU A 3 -13.58 13.79 -3.37
N SER A 4 -13.49 15.10 -3.62
CA SER A 4 -14.66 15.98 -3.61
C SER A 4 -15.71 15.57 -4.65
N THR A 5 -15.28 15.15 -5.84
CA THR A 5 -16.19 14.67 -6.89
C THR A 5 -16.89 13.38 -6.50
N VAL A 6 -16.15 12.41 -5.93
CA VAL A 6 -16.73 11.14 -5.47
C VAL A 6 -17.80 11.38 -4.40
N ILE A 7 -17.52 12.24 -3.40
CA ILE A 7 -18.47 12.53 -2.33
C ILE A 7 -19.68 13.31 -2.84
N GLN A 8 -19.51 14.26 -3.78
CA GLN A 8 -20.62 14.97 -4.40
C GLN A 8 -21.52 14.03 -5.18
N ASN A 9 -20.95 13.16 -6.04
CA ASN A 9 -21.72 12.19 -6.80
C ASN A 9 -22.57 11.28 -5.92
N VAL A 10 -21.98 10.75 -4.85
CA VAL A 10 -22.68 9.89 -3.88
C VAL A 10 -23.78 10.67 -3.16
N ALA A 11 -23.52 11.90 -2.76
CA ALA A 11 -24.50 12.75 -2.08
C ALA A 11 -25.68 13.09 -2.98
N ASP A 12 -25.41 13.46 -4.23
CA ASP A 12 -26.43 13.77 -5.23
C ASP A 12 -27.32 12.55 -5.51
N GLU A 13 -26.71 11.35 -5.66
CA GLU A 13 -27.45 10.10 -5.85
C GLU A 13 -28.29 9.72 -4.63
N ALA A 14 -27.79 10.00 -3.43
CA ALA A 14 -28.51 9.76 -2.19
C ALA A 14 -29.54 10.87 -1.82
N GLY A 15 -29.54 11.98 -2.57
CA GLY A 15 -30.45 13.12 -2.33
C GLY A 15 -30.06 14.03 -1.16
N TYR A 16 -28.77 14.10 -0.83
CA TYR A 16 -28.22 14.95 0.22
C TYR A 16 -27.37 16.09 -0.33
N THR A 17 -27.33 17.19 0.39
CA THR A 17 -26.41 18.29 0.10
C THR A 17 -25.14 18.18 0.93
N VAL A 18 -23.99 18.41 0.33
CA VAL A 18 -22.67 18.37 0.97
C VAL A 18 -21.90 19.65 0.73
N SER A 19 -20.90 19.90 1.56
CA SER A 19 -19.98 21.03 1.41
C SER A 19 -19.16 20.90 0.14
N SER A 20 -18.85 22.03 -0.51
CA SER A 20 -17.98 22.08 -1.70
C SER A 20 -16.53 21.69 -1.37
N SER A 21 -16.07 21.92 -0.14
CA SER A 21 -14.81 21.41 0.39
C SER A 21 -15.09 20.30 1.38
N VAL A 22 -14.49 19.14 1.18
CA VAL A 22 -14.72 17.93 1.97
C VAL A 22 -13.77 17.89 3.17
N ILE A 23 -12.48 18.15 2.90
CA ILE A 23 -11.47 18.16 3.97
C ILE A 23 -11.68 19.43 4.81
N GLY A 24 -11.90 19.23 6.11
CA GLY A 24 -12.21 20.32 7.04
C GLY A 24 -13.67 20.76 7.06
N ALA A 25 -14.57 20.10 6.32
CA ALA A 25 -16.02 20.35 6.40
C ALA A 25 -16.53 20.26 7.83
N THR A 26 -17.51 21.09 8.18
CA THR A 26 -18.10 21.13 9.52
C THR A 26 -19.43 20.40 9.60
N ASP A 27 -20.12 20.24 8.48
CA ASP A 27 -21.42 19.59 8.40
C ASP A 27 -21.31 18.07 8.62
N THR A 28 -22.31 17.49 9.24
CA THR A 28 -22.33 16.10 9.68
C THR A 28 -22.34 15.14 8.49
N THR A 29 -23.10 15.46 7.43
CA THR A 29 -23.25 14.58 6.25
C THR A 29 -21.92 14.45 5.50
N THR A 30 -21.23 15.56 5.22
CA THR A 30 -19.92 15.54 4.56
C THR A 30 -18.87 14.78 5.40
N LYS A 31 -18.83 15.00 6.72
CA LYS A 31 -17.94 14.24 7.62
C LYS A 31 -18.23 12.74 7.59
N GLN A 32 -19.49 12.35 7.60
CA GLN A 32 -19.90 10.96 7.55
C GLN A 32 -19.49 10.31 6.23
N LEU A 33 -19.75 10.98 5.09
CA LEU A 33 -19.35 10.49 3.78
C LEU A 33 -17.84 10.38 3.64
N LEU A 34 -17.07 11.36 4.15
CA LEU A 34 -15.61 11.28 4.18
C LEU A 34 -15.12 10.07 4.98
N ALA A 35 -15.67 9.85 6.18
CA ALA A 35 -15.31 8.73 7.03
C ALA A 35 -15.62 7.37 6.35
N ILE A 36 -16.77 7.26 5.68
CA ILE A 36 -17.16 6.08 4.92
C ILE A 36 -16.20 5.88 3.73
N THR A 37 -15.90 6.94 2.98
CA THR A 37 -14.98 6.87 1.82
C THR A 37 -13.59 6.40 2.21
N GLN A 38 -13.04 6.93 3.30
CA GLN A 38 -11.75 6.48 3.83
C GLN A 38 -11.78 5.01 4.25
N ARG A 39 -12.85 4.58 4.91
CA ARG A 39 -13.04 3.19 5.32
C ARG A 39 -13.14 2.25 4.13
N ILE A 40 -13.98 2.56 3.14
CA ILE A 40 -14.15 1.74 1.93
C ILE A 40 -12.85 1.66 1.14
N SER A 41 -12.13 2.77 0.98
CA SER A 41 -10.81 2.76 0.33
C SER A 41 -9.83 1.82 1.02
N ARG A 42 -9.84 1.80 2.36
CA ARG A 42 -9.02 0.89 3.17
C ARG A 42 -9.46 -0.57 3.02
N GLU A 43 -10.77 -0.85 3.07
CA GLU A 43 -11.33 -2.19 2.84
C GLU A 43 -10.96 -2.72 1.45
N MET A 44 -11.04 -1.89 0.40
CA MET A 44 -10.60 -2.25 -0.95
C MET A 44 -9.12 -2.65 -0.98
N PHE A 45 -8.26 -1.89 -0.31
CA PHE A 45 -6.83 -2.19 -0.24
C PHE A 45 -6.55 -3.51 0.48
N GLU A 46 -7.21 -3.75 1.62
CA GLU A 46 -6.97 -4.94 2.45
C GLU A 46 -7.52 -6.23 1.86
N GLN A 47 -8.55 -6.13 1.02
CA GLN A 47 -9.26 -7.30 0.50
C GLN A 47 -8.44 -8.07 -0.56
N TYR A 48 -7.62 -7.39 -1.35
CA TYR A 48 -6.88 -7.98 -2.47
C TYR A 48 -5.44 -7.48 -2.60
N PRO A 49 -4.52 -8.34 -3.11
CA PRO A 49 -3.15 -7.92 -3.43
C PRO A 49 -3.12 -7.19 -4.79
N TRP A 50 -3.33 -5.89 -4.76
CA TRP A 50 -3.36 -5.07 -5.96
C TRP A 50 -1.98 -4.89 -6.59
N THR A 51 -1.85 -5.10 -7.90
CA THR A 51 -0.59 -4.87 -8.62
C THR A 51 -0.20 -3.39 -8.66
N LYS A 52 -1.19 -2.50 -8.62
CA LYS A 52 -1.00 -1.03 -8.51
C LYS A 52 -0.27 -0.60 -7.24
N CYS A 53 -0.27 -1.45 -6.20
CA CYS A 53 0.40 -1.20 -4.92
C CYS A 53 1.76 -1.88 -4.81
N TYR A 54 2.24 -2.56 -5.84
CA TYR A 54 3.56 -3.21 -5.82
C TYR A 54 4.68 -2.18 -5.75
N ALA A 55 5.64 -2.46 -4.90
CA ALA A 55 6.86 -1.68 -4.74
C ALA A 55 8.04 -2.59 -4.48
N SER A 56 9.21 -2.17 -4.93
CA SER A 56 10.47 -2.88 -4.71
C SER A 56 11.18 -2.31 -3.49
N GLY A 57 11.64 -3.19 -2.61
CA GLY A 57 12.46 -2.85 -1.45
C GLY A 57 13.88 -3.36 -1.60
N SER A 58 14.83 -2.69 -0.94
CA SER A 58 16.20 -3.16 -0.84
C SER A 58 16.74 -2.93 0.56
N ILE A 59 17.56 -3.86 1.04
CA ILE A 59 18.23 -3.79 2.34
C ILE A 59 19.68 -4.14 2.13
N THR A 60 20.59 -3.28 2.63
CA THR A 60 22.03 -3.56 2.65
C THR A 60 22.37 -4.26 3.93
N LEU A 61 22.99 -5.42 3.85
CA LEU A 61 23.41 -6.21 5.00
C LEU A 61 24.64 -5.59 5.67
N VAL A 62 24.70 -5.68 6.98
CA VAL A 62 25.82 -5.23 7.82
C VAL A 62 26.29 -6.40 8.66
N ALA A 63 27.61 -6.63 8.68
CA ALA A 63 28.19 -7.71 9.48
C ALA A 63 27.81 -7.58 10.97
N GLY A 64 27.33 -8.67 11.55
CA GLY A 64 26.86 -8.73 12.94
C GLY A 64 25.46 -8.18 13.19
N GLN A 65 24.78 -7.62 12.18
CA GLN A 65 23.42 -7.13 12.30
C GLN A 65 22.44 -8.16 11.75
N ALA A 66 21.49 -8.60 12.59
CA ALA A 66 20.47 -9.57 12.19
C ALA A 66 19.12 -8.92 11.86
N GLN A 67 18.85 -7.71 12.35
CA GLN A 67 17.55 -7.05 12.23
C GLN A 67 17.68 -5.77 11.40
N TYR A 68 16.74 -5.59 10.46
CA TYR A 68 16.70 -4.47 9.53
C TYR A 68 15.30 -3.89 9.51
N ALA A 69 15.18 -2.56 9.38
CA ALA A 69 13.90 -1.90 9.17
C ALA A 69 13.37 -2.18 7.76
N LEU A 70 12.09 -2.48 7.65
CA LEU A 70 11.38 -2.54 6.39
C LEU A 70 10.98 -1.12 5.92
N PRO A 71 10.67 -0.92 4.63
CA PRO A 71 10.17 0.36 4.14
C PRO A 71 8.97 0.86 4.94
N ALA A 72 8.87 2.18 5.18
CA ALA A 72 7.82 2.76 6.01
C ALA A 72 6.39 2.52 5.47
N ALA A 73 6.24 2.36 4.16
CA ALA A 73 4.97 2.01 3.52
C ALA A 73 4.75 0.50 3.39
N PHE A 74 5.56 -0.33 4.04
CA PHE A 74 5.44 -1.79 3.93
C PHE A 74 4.15 -2.27 4.59
N SER A 75 3.32 -2.98 3.83
CA SER A 75 2.12 -3.65 4.34
C SER A 75 2.34 -5.16 4.43
N TYR A 76 2.65 -5.81 3.33
CA TYR A 76 3.02 -7.23 3.31
C TYR A 76 3.90 -7.55 2.09
N TYR A 77 4.74 -8.59 2.23
CA TYR A 77 5.68 -8.99 1.18
C TYR A 77 5.00 -9.83 0.10
N GLN A 78 5.59 -9.82 -1.10
CA GLN A 78 5.28 -10.79 -2.14
C GLN A 78 6.08 -12.08 -1.90
N TYR A 79 5.37 -13.20 -1.99
CA TYR A 79 5.97 -14.51 -1.77
C TYR A 79 7.05 -14.79 -2.82
N ASP A 80 8.13 -15.47 -2.42
CA ASP A 80 9.24 -15.90 -3.29
C ASP A 80 10.03 -14.76 -3.97
N THR A 81 9.99 -13.53 -3.46
CA THR A 81 10.65 -12.38 -4.09
C THR A 81 11.94 -11.93 -3.40
N PHE A 82 12.31 -12.53 -2.27
CA PHE A 82 13.51 -12.18 -1.56
C PHE A 82 14.76 -12.80 -2.21
N TRP A 83 15.67 -11.94 -2.66
CA TRP A 83 16.91 -12.32 -3.30
C TRP A 83 18.09 -11.54 -2.75
N ASN A 84 19.19 -12.24 -2.43
CA ASN A 84 20.49 -11.61 -2.25
C ASN A 84 21.07 -11.36 -3.64
N GLN A 85 20.98 -10.12 -4.09
CA GLN A 85 21.40 -9.70 -5.42
C GLN A 85 22.91 -9.82 -5.60
N SER A 86 23.68 -9.51 -4.55
CA SER A 86 25.15 -9.54 -4.58
C SER A 86 25.67 -10.97 -4.75
N ASN A 87 25.07 -11.91 -4.04
CA ASN A 87 25.48 -13.31 -4.04
C ASN A 87 24.69 -14.17 -5.03
N ARG A 88 23.63 -13.63 -5.65
CA ARG A 88 22.78 -14.28 -6.66
C ARG A 88 22.08 -15.55 -6.17
N TRP A 89 21.63 -15.53 -4.92
CA TRP A 89 20.82 -16.62 -4.36
C TRP A 89 19.53 -16.13 -3.71
N ARG A 90 18.61 -17.06 -3.52
CA ARG A 90 17.35 -16.76 -2.85
C ARG A 90 17.55 -16.67 -1.34
N VAL A 91 16.83 -15.75 -0.73
CA VAL A 91 16.65 -15.73 0.73
C VAL A 91 15.36 -16.49 1.02
N LEU A 92 15.48 -17.57 1.78
CA LEU A 92 14.37 -18.49 2.05
C LEU A 92 13.49 -17.97 3.20
N GLY A 93 12.20 -18.24 3.13
CA GLY A 93 11.28 -17.88 4.22
C GLY A 93 9.89 -17.48 3.73
N PRO A 94 9.07 -16.92 4.64
CA PRO A 94 9.43 -16.59 6.02
C PRO A 94 9.56 -17.81 6.92
N MET A 95 10.53 -17.82 7.82
CA MET A 95 10.60 -18.81 8.90
C MET A 95 9.40 -18.68 9.82
N THR A 96 8.86 -19.81 10.24
CA THR A 96 7.90 -19.87 11.34
C THR A 96 8.56 -19.58 12.68
N ALA A 97 7.78 -19.24 13.70
CA ALA A 97 8.31 -19.05 15.05
C ALA A 97 8.96 -20.33 15.60
N GLN A 98 8.41 -21.51 15.23
CA GLN A 98 8.92 -22.80 15.64
C GLN A 98 10.26 -23.09 14.96
N GLU A 99 10.37 -22.97 13.64
CA GLU A 99 11.63 -23.15 12.89
C GLU A 99 12.75 -22.27 13.46
N TYR A 100 12.44 -21.01 13.75
CA TYR A 100 13.40 -20.10 14.35
C TYR A 100 13.82 -20.51 15.77
N ALA A 101 12.87 -21.03 16.58
CA ALA A 101 13.15 -21.52 17.92
C ALA A 101 14.02 -22.78 17.88
N ASP A 102 13.72 -23.71 16.97
CA ASP A 102 14.47 -24.94 16.79
C ASP A 102 15.91 -24.67 16.36
N ILE A 103 16.11 -23.79 15.40
CA ILE A 103 17.44 -23.37 14.94
C ILE A 103 18.26 -22.78 16.09
N ARG A 104 17.66 -21.91 16.91
CA ARG A 104 18.33 -21.30 18.06
C ARG A 104 18.58 -22.31 19.17
N GLY A 105 17.60 -23.18 19.45
CA GLY A 105 17.67 -24.16 20.52
C GLY A 105 18.75 -25.22 20.28
N PHE A 106 18.89 -25.68 19.05
CA PHE A 106 19.91 -26.66 18.67
C PHE A 106 21.26 -26.06 18.28
N GLY A 107 21.37 -24.72 18.21
CA GLY A 107 22.60 -24.06 17.76
C GLY A 107 23.00 -24.41 16.33
N LEU A 108 22.03 -24.86 15.55
CA LEU A 108 22.27 -25.24 14.16
C LEU A 108 22.58 -23.99 13.34
N ASN A 109 23.71 -23.99 12.67
CA ASN A 109 23.99 -23.03 11.64
C ASN A 109 23.44 -23.61 10.33
N PRO A 110 22.19 -23.30 9.95
CA PRO A 110 21.56 -23.96 8.82
C PRO A 110 22.10 -23.34 7.55
N THR A 111 22.56 -24.16 6.70
CA THR A 111 22.71 -23.99 5.26
C THR A 111 23.45 -22.71 4.77
N ILE A 112 23.99 -22.82 3.60
CA ILE A 112 24.58 -21.77 2.77
C ILE A 112 23.59 -20.63 2.48
N TYR A 113 22.29 -20.88 2.63
CA TYR A 113 21.23 -19.94 2.29
C TYR A 113 20.75 -19.16 3.51
N GLN A 114 20.66 -17.86 3.34
CA GLN A 114 20.01 -16.98 4.31
C GLN A 114 18.51 -17.25 4.36
N GLN A 115 17.96 -17.14 5.56
CA GLN A 115 16.53 -17.22 5.80
C GLN A 115 16.04 -15.92 6.43
N PHE A 116 14.78 -15.60 6.25
CA PHE A 116 14.20 -14.39 6.83
C PHE A 116 12.94 -14.68 7.65
N GLN A 117 12.68 -13.78 8.60
CA GLN A 117 11.41 -13.70 9.31
C GLN A 117 11.00 -12.23 9.44
N ILE A 118 9.71 -11.95 9.26
CA ILE A 118 9.16 -10.63 9.50
C ILE A 118 8.68 -10.57 10.95
N ARG A 119 9.05 -9.51 11.66
CA ARG A 119 8.77 -9.28 13.07
C ARG A 119 8.37 -7.83 13.32
N GLY A 120 8.16 -7.50 14.60
CA GLY A 120 7.78 -6.18 15.07
C GLY A 120 6.27 -6.07 15.31
N ILE A 121 5.87 -5.04 16.03
CA ILE A 121 4.46 -4.79 16.38
C ILE A 121 3.62 -4.54 15.11
N SER A 122 4.23 -3.89 14.11
CA SER A 122 3.59 -3.57 12.82
C SER A 122 4.18 -4.35 11.65
N ASN A 123 4.88 -5.48 11.91
CA ASN A 123 5.65 -6.22 10.89
C ASN A 123 6.68 -5.32 10.16
N ASP A 124 7.31 -4.43 10.89
CA ASP A 124 8.20 -3.39 10.39
C ASP A 124 9.68 -3.79 10.41
N GLN A 125 9.98 -5.00 10.89
CA GLN A 125 11.34 -5.51 11.01
C GLN A 125 11.54 -6.81 10.23
N LEU A 126 12.62 -6.87 9.48
CA LEU A 126 13.13 -8.07 8.82
C LEU A 126 14.26 -8.65 9.64
N LEU A 127 14.11 -9.89 10.11
CA LEU A 127 15.17 -10.66 10.72
C LEU A 127 15.81 -11.55 9.65
N ILE A 128 17.13 -11.52 9.53
CA ILE A 128 17.94 -12.39 8.67
C ILE A 128 18.69 -13.40 9.53
N TYR A 129 18.65 -14.66 9.12
CA TYR A 129 19.38 -15.75 9.76
C TYR A 129 20.03 -16.66 8.71
N PRO A 130 21.28 -17.13 8.92
CA PRO A 130 22.19 -16.72 9.98
C PRO A 130 22.51 -15.22 9.95
N THR A 131 22.96 -14.68 11.11
CA THR A 131 23.38 -13.28 11.17
C THR A 131 24.49 -13.04 10.14
N PRO A 132 24.40 -12.01 9.30
CA PRO A 132 25.39 -11.72 8.27
C PRO A 132 26.81 -11.64 8.85
N GLY A 133 27.73 -12.34 8.23
CA GLY A 133 29.17 -12.30 8.57
C GLY A 133 29.92 -11.23 7.78
N ALA A 134 31.24 -11.15 7.98
CA ALA A 134 32.10 -10.19 7.29
C ALA A 134 32.09 -10.39 5.75
N SER A 135 31.87 -11.62 5.26
CA SER A 135 31.77 -11.94 3.85
C SER A 135 30.48 -11.44 3.18
N GLU A 136 29.49 -11.10 3.98
CA GLU A 136 28.15 -10.65 3.52
C GLU A 136 27.95 -9.16 3.75
N ASP A 137 28.92 -8.50 4.36
CA ASP A 137 28.89 -7.05 4.61
C ASP A 137 28.77 -6.29 3.28
N GLY A 138 27.83 -5.35 3.23
CA GLY A 138 27.53 -4.60 2.02
C GLY A 138 26.70 -5.35 0.96
N SER A 139 26.38 -6.64 1.16
CA SER A 139 25.49 -7.36 0.25
C SER A 139 24.08 -6.81 0.28
N VAL A 140 23.40 -6.79 -0.88
CA VAL A 140 22.07 -6.21 -1.03
C VAL A 140 21.01 -7.30 -1.18
N ILE A 141 20.03 -7.30 -0.30
CA ILE A 141 18.80 -8.09 -0.46
C ILE A 141 17.75 -7.20 -1.12
N ILE A 142 17.16 -7.70 -2.20
CA ILE A 142 16.01 -7.08 -2.89
C ILE A 142 14.77 -7.92 -2.68
N PHE A 143 13.60 -7.26 -2.63
CA PHE A 143 12.31 -7.94 -2.49
C PHE A 143 11.17 -7.07 -3.03
N GLU A 144 10.06 -7.71 -3.37
CA GLU A 144 8.82 -7.02 -3.75
C GLU A 144 7.82 -7.05 -2.59
N TYR A 145 7.10 -5.96 -2.40
CA TYR A 145 6.10 -5.85 -1.36
C TYR A 145 4.89 -5.04 -1.84
N ILE A 146 3.79 -5.13 -1.10
CA ILE A 146 2.63 -4.27 -1.28
C ILE A 146 2.82 -3.05 -0.38
N ALA A 147 2.87 -1.89 -0.99
CA ALA A 147 2.95 -0.63 -0.28
C ALA A 147 1.57 -0.19 0.19
N ASP A 148 1.48 0.30 1.44
CA ASP A 148 0.26 0.87 2.01
C ASP A 148 0.02 2.27 1.43
N ARG A 149 -0.46 2.30 0.19
CA ARG A 149 -0.72 3.50 -0.60
C ARG A 149 -1.98 3.30 -1.41
N SER A 150 -3.14 3.42 -0.76
CA SER A 150 -4.46 3.27 -1.39
C SER A 150 -4.97 4.57 -2.02
N VAL A 151 -4.32 5.69 -1.72
CA VAL A 151 -4.68 7.03 -2.19
C VAL A 151 -3.51 7.63 -2.96
N LYS A 152 -3.83 8.40 -3.97
CA LYS A 152 -2.88 9.14 -4.80
C LYS A 152 -3.12 10.64 -4.61
N PRO A 153 -2.15 11.40 -4.10
CA PRO A 153 -2.25 12.85 -4.00
C PRO A 153 -2.26 13.49 -5.39
N ARG A 154 -2.58 14.78 -5.44
CA ARG A 154 -2.58 15.56 -6.68
C ARG A 154 -1.28 15.35 -7.44
N THR A 155 -1.41 15.06 -8.75
CA THR A 155 -0.25 14.92 -9.63
C THR A 155 0.46 16.28 -9.76
N TRP A 156 1.79 16.25 -9.76
CA TRP A 156 2.59 17.43 -10.01
C TRP A 156 2.26 18.07 -11.38
N VAL A 157 2.12 19.37 -11.38
CA VAL A 157 1.92 20.19 -12.58
C VAL A 157 2.74 21.47 -12.39
N THR A 158 3.34 21.96 -13.47
CA THR A 158 4.11 23.22 -13.45
C THR A 158 3.22 24.41 -13.08
N SER A 159 3.81 25.44 -12.50
CA SER A 159 3.16 26.73 -12.13
C SER A 159 1.89 26.55 -11.27
N THR A 160 1.90 25.54 -10.42
CA THR A 160 0.76 25.20 -9.57
C THR A 160 1.08 25.49 -8.11
N ALA A 161 0.14 26.16 -7.42
CA ALA A 161 0.26 26.44 -6.01
C ALA A 161 -0.08 25.19 -5.16
N PHE A 162 0.75 24.93 -4.16
CA PHE A 162 0.56 23.94 -3.12
C PHE A 162 0.55 24.60 -1.75
N ALA A 163 -0.38 24.17 -0.90
CA ALA A 163 -0.44 24.64 0.48
C ALA A 163 0.68 24.02 1.33
N PRO A 164 1.00 24.61 2.50
CA PRO A 164 1.87 23.95 3.47
C PRO A 164 1.38 22.54 3.84
N ASN A 165 2.33 21.64 4.08
CA ASN A 165 2.08 20.21 4.41
C ASN A 165 1.31 19.43 3.33
N SER A 166 1.36 19.89 2.09
CA SER A 166 0.73 19.20 0.96
C SER A 166 1.62 18.10 0.40
N TYR A 167 0.95 17.17 -0.29
CA TYR A 167 1.62 16.08 -1.00
C TYR A 167 1.40 16.20 -2.50
N CYS A 168 2.36 15.71 -3.29
CA CYS A 168 2.17 15.50 -4.72
C CYS A 168 2.68 14.14 -5.17
N PHE A 169 2.20 13.71 -6.33
CA PHE A 169 2.61 12.48 -6.98
C PHE A 169 3.29 12.80 -8.32
N TYR A 170 4.44 12.18 -8.58
CA TYR A 170 5.10 12.25 -9.86
C TYR A 170 5.91 10.98 -10.14
N ASN A 171 5.72 10.40 -11.31
CA ASN A 171 6.47 9.25 -11.83
C ASN A 171 6.62 8.09 -10.81
N GLY A 172 5.52 7.67 -10.20
CA GLY A 172 5.52 6.57 -9.22
C GLY A 172 5.92 6.96 -7.79
N ASN A 173 6.42 8.17 -7.58
CA ASN A 173 6.91 8.64 -6.29
C ASN A 173 5.97 9.66 -5.64
N TYR A 174 6.01 9.68 -4.32
CA TYR A 174 5.28 10.62 -3.48
C TYR A 174 6.25 11.64 -2.88
N TYR A 175 5.82 12.89 -2.83
CA TYR A 175 6.62 14.00 -2.30
C TYR A 175 5.77 14.84 -1.36
N GLN A 176 6.39 15.38 -0.33
CA GLN A 176 5.76 16.26 0.64
C GLN A 176 6.47 17.62 0.62
N THR A 177 5.69 18.69 0.77
CA THR A 177 6.21 20.02 1.08
C THR A 177 5.70 20.47 2.43
N THR A 178 6.57 21.03 3.27
CA THR A 178 6.20 21.58 4.58
C THR A 178 5.80 23.06 4.49
N ALA A 179 6.45 23.81 3.61
CA ALA A 179 6.25 25.27 3.51
C ALA A 179 5.18 25.66 2.47
N GLY A 180 4.88 24.77 1.51
CA GLY A 180 4.05 25.13 0.35
C GLY A 180 4.79 26.01 -0.64
N GLY A 181 4.06 26.56 -1.61
CA GLY A 181 4.62 27.44 -2.65
C GLY A 181 4.08 27.13 -4.04
N THR A 182 4.72 27.68 -5.08
CA THR A 182 4.35 27.43 -6.50
C THR A 182 5.44 26.63 -7.18
N THR A 183 5.05 25.54 -7.84
CA THR A 183 5.96 24.67 -8.61
C THR A 183 6.61 25.41 -9.76
N GLY A 184 7.87 25.08 -10.04
CA GLY A 184 8.62 25.56 -11.19
C GLY A 184 8.36 24.75 -12.45
N ALA A 185 9.38 24.63 -13.30
CA ALA A 185 9.31 23.89 -14.55
C ALA A 185 9.81 22.44 -14.45
N THR A 186 10.54 22.09 -13.38
CA THR A 186 11.22 20.80 -13.26
C THR A 186 10.57 19.95 -12.18
N PRO A 187 9.93 18.82 -12.54
CA PRO A 187 9.29 17.96 -11.55
C PRO A 187 10.32 17.25 -10.65
N PRO A 188 9.94 16.92 -9.42
CA PRO A 188 10.79 16.16 -8.53
C PRO A 188 10.95 14.71 -9.04
N THR A 189 12.19 14.23 -9.11
CA THR A 189 12.51 12.84 -9.56
C THR A 189 13.39 12.09 -8.57
N HIS A 190 13.84 12.75 -7.50
CA HIS A 190 14.71 12.17 -6.48
C HIS A 190 13.97 11.11 -5.65
N THR A 191 14.71 10.13 -5.16
CA THR A 191 14.20 9.03 -4.33
C THR A 191 14.70 9.09 -2.89
N SER A 192 15.35 10.20 -2.52
CA SER A 192 15.80 10.50 -1.15
C SER A 192 16.07 11.99 -1.01
N GLY A 193 15.97 12.49 0.22
CA GLY A 193 16.26 13.90 0.52
C GLY A 193 15.22 14.88 -0.02
N SER A 194 15.64 16.11 -0.28
CA SER A 194 14.78 17.24 -0.69
C SER A 194 15.36 17.97 -1.89
N VAL A 195 14.50 18.45 -2.78
CA VAL A 195 14.85 19.23 -3.98
C VAL A 195 13.90 20.41 -4.11
N SER A 196 14.45 21.58 -4.47
CA SER A 196 13.67 22.79 -4.74
C SER A 196 13.15 22.81 -6.17
N ASP A 197 11.89 23.24 -6.33
CA ASP A 197 11.16 23.36 -7.58
C ASP A 197 10.32 24.65 -7.55
N GLY A 198 10.81 25.69 -8.17
CA GLY A 198 10.24 27.04 -8.04
C GLY A 198 10.37 27.56 -6.60
N SER A 199 9.25 27.91 -5.96
CA SER A 199 9.23 28.30 -4.55
C SER A 199 8.85 27.14 -3.59
N VAL A 200 8.61 25.93 -4.13
CA VAL A 200 8.32 24.71 -3.34
C VAL A 200 9.61 23.95 -3.11
N THR A 201 9.76 23.38 -1.92
CA THR A 201 10.77 22.35 -1.64
C THR A 201 10.06 21.02 -1.43
N TRP A 202 10.36 20.07 -2.30
CA TRP A 202 9.82 18.71 -2.26
C TRP A 202 10.76 17.78 -1.53
N THR A 203 10.27 17.13 -0.50
CA THR A 203 10.96 16.05 0.22
C THR A 203 10.38 14.72 -0.24
N TYR A 204 11.24 13.76 -0.59
CA TYR A 204 10.78 12.41 -0.93
C TYR A 204 10.01 11.79 0.24
N TYR A 205 8.82 11.27 -0.03
CA TYR A 205 7.95 10.66 0.97
C TYR A 205 7.88 9.15 0.76
N SER A 206 8.49 8.40 1.68
CA SER A 206 8.52 6.93 1.66
C SER A 206 7.39 6.28 2.46
N GLY A 207 6.62 7.07 3.22
CA GLY A 207 5.58 6.57 4.11
C GLY A 207 4.32 6.06 3.41
N ALA A 208 3.43 5.51 4.21
CA ALA A 208 2.08 5.15 3.77
C ALA A 208 1.28 6.39 3.36
N TYR A 209 0.46 6.26 2.33
CA TYR A 209 -0.50 7.27 1.91
C TYR A 209 -1.87 6.59 1.70
N ASP A 210 -2.48 6.25 2.81
CA ASP A 210 -3.66 5.41 2.93
C ASP A 210 -4.96 6.20 3.22
N LYS A 211 -4.84 7.52 3.34
CA LYS A 211 -5.96 8.43 3.66
C LYS A 211 -6.03 9.59 2.69
N PHE A 212 -7.24 10.04 2.42
CA PHE A 212 -7.46 11.28 1.70
C PHE A 212 -7.15 12.47 2.63
N LEU A 213 -6.15 13.26 2.27
CA LEU A 213 -5.69 14.43 3.03
C LEU A 213 -6.04 15.75 2.34
N ALA A 214 -6.41 15.71 1.06
CA ALA A 214 -6.83 16.87 0.29
C ALA A 214 -8.05 16.54 -0.60
N ASP A 215 -8.88 17.54 -0.89
CA ASP A 215 -10.05 17.41 -1.76
C ASP A 215 -9.70 16.97 -3.18
N THR A 216 -8.45 17.21 -3.60
CA THR A 216 -7.89 16.85 -4.92
C THR A 216 -7.30 15.45 -4.98
N ASP A 217 -7.21 14.75 -3.85
CA ASP A 217 -6.70 13.39 -3.81
C ASP A 217 -7.61 12.45 -4.60
N THR A 218 -7.02 11.43 -5.18
CA THR A 218 -7.73 10.43 -5.98
C THR A 218 -7.48 9.03 -5.42
N SER A 219 -8.45 8.14 -5.57
CA SER A 219 -8.23 6.72 -5.29
C SER A 219 -7.29 6.12 -6.35
N ILE A 220 -6.44 5.16 -5.98
CA ILE A 220 -5.72 4.33 -6.95
C ILE A 220 -6.61 3.26 -7.57
N PHE A 221 -7.74 2.96 -6.93
CA PHE A 221 -8.74 2.02 -7.40
C PHE A 221 -9.73 2.69 -8.34
N ASN A 222 -10.59 1.87 -8.96
CA ASN A 222 -11.64 2.39 -9.82
C ASN A 222 -12.65 3.21 -8.99
N GLU A 223 -12.82 4.44 -9.38
CA GLU A 223 -13.64 5.41 -8.69
C GLU A 223 -15.13 5.00 -8.64
N LYS A 224 -15.64 4.36 -9.69
CA LYS A 224 -17.01 3.85 -9.72
C LYS A 224 -17.25 2.75 -8.68
N VAL A 225 -16.24 1.90 -8.44
CA VAL A 225 -16.32 0.87 -7.41
C VAL A 225 -16.29 1.50 -6.03
N LEU A 226 -15.45 2.54 -5.84
CA LEU A 226 -15.41 3.30 -4.60
C LEU A 226 -16.76 4.01 -4.34
N GLU A 227 -17.30 4.73 -5.34
CA GLU A 227 -18.62 5.37 -5.25
C GLU A 227 -19.72 4.38 -4.87
N GLN A 228 -19.76 3.22 -5.52
CA GLN A 228 -20.72 2.17 -5.21
C GLN A 228 -20.59 1.66 -3.78
N GLY A 229 -19.35 1.42 -3.31
CA GLY A 229 -19.10 0.96 -1.95
C GLY A 229 -19.53 2.01 -0.90
N VAL A 230 -19.24 3.29 -1.17
CA VAL A 230 -19.64 4.40 -0.30
C VAL A 230 -21.17 4.54 -0.26
N LEU A 231 -21.82 4.47 -1.42
CA LEU A 231 -23.29 4.56 -1.54
C LEU A 231 -23.98 3.41 -0.80
N GLU A 232 -23.53 2.16 -1.00
CA GLU A 232 -24.10 1.00 -0.31
C GLU A 232 -23.95 1.13 1.21
N ARG A 233 -22.77 1.54 1.69
CA ARG A 233 -22.55 1.70 3.12
C ARG A 233 -23.32 2.85 3.73
N PHE A 234 -23.45 3.96 3.00
CA PHE A 234 -24.26 5.10 3.42
C PHE A 234 -25.74 4.72 3.48
N ALA A 235 -26.26 4.02 2.46
CA ALA A 235 -27.63 3.54 2.40
C ALA A 235 -27.94 2.54 3.53
N GLU A 236 -27.02 1.64 3.85
CA GLU A 236 -27.13 0.70 4.97
C GLU A 236 -27.29 1.44 6.32
N ILE A 237 -26.47 2.48 6.55
CA ILE A 237 -26.52 3.28 7.80
C ILE A 237 -27.84 4.04 7.92
N HIS A 238 -28.39 4.49 6.79
CA HIS A 238 -29.64 5.28 6.76
C HIS A 238 -30.90 4.44 6.54
N GLY A 239 -30.80 3.11 6.49
CA GLY A 239 -31.93 2.20 6.32
C GLY A 239 -32.58 2.28 4.93
N LEU A 240 -31.83 2.66 3.90
CA LEU A 240 -32.28 2.75 2.53
C LEU A 240 -32.14 1.37 1.84
N ASP A 241 -33.08 0.48 2.06
CA ASP A 241 -33.04 -0.93 1.59
C ASP A 241 -33.08 -1.13 0.06
N SER A 242 -33.19 -0.07 -0.72
CA SER A 242 -33.33 -0.17 -2.19
C SER A 242 -32.02 -0.34 -2.96
N VAL A 243 -30.88 -0.14 -2.31
CA VAL A 243 -29.56 -0.26 -2.95
C VAL A 243 -29.12 -1.73 -2.96
N ARG A 244 -29.08 -2.32 -4.15
CA ARG A 244 -28.62 -3.72 -4.29
C ARG A 244 -27.11 -3.81 -4.09
N PRO A 245 -26.62 -4.79 -3.33
CA PRO A 245 -25.18 -4.98 -3.08
C PRO A 245 -24.47 -5.38 -4.38
N LYS A 246 -23.91 -4.43 -5.09
CA LYS A 246 -23.10 -4.63 -6.31
C LYS A 246 -21.62 -4.44 -6.05
N TYR A 247 -21.29 -3.78 -4.95
CA TYR A 247 -19.92 -3.38 -4.64
C TYR A 247 -18.95 -4.57 -4.64
N GLN A 248 -19.26 -5.65 -3.95
CA GLN A 248 -18.37 -6.81 -3.85
C GLN A 248 -18.11 -7.47 -5.21
N LEU A 249 -19.15 -7.56 -6.05
CA LEU A 249 -19.00 -8.09 -7.41
C LEU A 249 -18.11 -7.21 -8.26
N GLN A 250 -18.35 -5.90 -8.25
CA GLN A 250 -17.57 -4.93 -9.01
C GLN A 250 -16.12 -4.87 -8.55
N LEU A 251 -15.89 -4.96 -7.24
CA LEU A 251 -14.55 -5.01 -6.66
C LEU A 251 -13.78 -6.25 -7.11
N HIS A 252 -14.45 -7.41 -7.11
CA HIS A 252 -13.84 -8.64 -7.60
C HIS A 252 -13.52 -8.57 -9.11
N GLU A 253 -14.40 -7.98 -9.91
CA GLU A 253 -14.16 -7.76 -11.33
C GLU A 253 -12.97 -6.82 -11.59
N GLU A 254 -12.87 -5.72 -10.84
CA GLU A 254 -11.73 -4.81 -10.95
C GLU A 254 -10.42 -5.51 -10.59
N TRP A 255 -10.39 -6.21 -9.47
CA TRP A 255 -9.21 -6.98 -9.08
C TRP A 255 -8.82 -8.02 -10.14
N SER A 256 -9.79 -8.71 -10.74
CA SER A 256 -9.53 -9.69 -11.80
C SER A 256 -8.92 -9.05 -13.05
N ARG A 257 -9.24 -7.79 -13.34
CA ARG A 257 -8.63 -7.01 -14.44
C ARG A 257 -7.22 -6.52 -14.09
N ASP A 258 -6.98 -6.17 -12.83
CA ASP A 258 -5.67 -5.74 -12.34
C ASP A 258 -4.65 -6.88 -12.31
N MET A 259 -5.11 -8.13 -12.17
CA MET A 259 -4.22 -9.29 -12.12
C MET A 259 -3.53 -9.53 -13.47
N PRO A 260 -2.18 -9.63 -13.49
CA PRO A 260 -1.46 -10.04 -14.71
C PRO A 260 -1.94 -11.42 -15.17
N SER A 261 -2.19 -11.58 -16.47
CA SER A 261 -2.68 -12.84 -17.07
C SER A 261 -1.84 -14.08 -16.72
N LYS A 262 -0.54 -13.91 -16.47
CA LYS A 262 0.36 -14.96 -16.01
C LYS A 262 0.08 -15.47 -14.59
N ILE A 263 -0.51 -14.64 -13.73
CA ILE A 263 -0.89 -15.06 -12.37
C ILE A 263 -2.17 -15.90 -12.41
N GLN A 264 -3.06 -15.65 -13.36
CA GLN A 264 -4.27 -16.46 -13.55
C GLN A 264 -3.94 -17.92 -13.87
N PHE A 265 -2.83 -18.20 -14.56
CA PHE A 265 -2.39 -19.54 -14.94
C PHE A 265 -1.36 -20.17 -13.97
N ALA A 266 -0.72 -19.39 -13.11
CA ALA A 266 0.26 -19.91 -12.14
C ALA A 266 -0.37 -20.70 -10.98
N GLY A 267 -1.58 -21.10 -11.16
CA GLY A 267 -2.18 -22.23 -10.51
C GLY A 267 -2.78 -21.94 -9.14
N THR A 268 -3.81 -22.68 -8.93
CA THR A 268 -4.58 -22.95 -7.74
C THR A 268 -3.74 -23.06 -6.43
N MET A 269 -2.47 -23.47 -6.51
CA MET A 269 -1.60 -23.62 -5.34
C MET A 269 -1.13 -22.30 -4.73
N ARG A 270 -0.82 -21.26 -5.53
CA ARG A 270 -0.38 -19.97 -4.98
C ARG A 270 -1.52 -19.12 -4.43
N ARG A 271 -2.71 -19.29 -4.98
CA ARG A 271 -3.92 -18.61 -4.49
C ARG A 271 -4.25 -19.00 -3.05
N ASN A 272 -4.11 -20.27 -2.69
CA ASN A 272 -4.37 -20.76 -1.33
C ASN A 272 -3.39 -20.21 -0.27
N GLN A 273 -2.16 -19.89 -0.65
CA GLN A 273 -1.17 -19.32 0.28
C GLN A 273 -1.39 -17.84 0.57
N ILE A 274 -1.89 -17.07 -0.40
CA ILE A 274 -2.23 -15.65 -0.20
C ILE A 274 -3.48 -15.54 0.70
N TYR A 275 -4.47 -16.39 0.51
CA TYR A 275 -5.72 -16.39 1.30
C TYR A 275 -5.57 -16.96 2.71
N ALA A 276 -4.66 -17.91 2.95
CA ALA A 276 -4.43 -18.50 4.27
C ALA A 276 -4.00 -17.47 5.32
N ARG A 277 -3.49 -16.32 4.91
CA ARG A 277 -3.04 -15.26 5.82
C ARG A 277 -4.17 -14.35 6.32
N ASN A 278 -5.28 -14.26 5.59
CA ASN A 278 -6.41 -13.38 5.92
C ASN A 278 -7.54 -14.09 6.67
N GLY A 279 -7.32 -15.30 7.20
CA GLY A 279 -8.32 -16.02 8.00
C GLY A 279 -9.56 -16.46 7.22
N VAL A 280 -9.56 -16.35 5.90
CA VAL A 280 -10.63 -16.90 5.07
C VAL A 280 -10.41 -18.39 4.91
N ALA A 281 -11.29 -19.18 5.49
CA ALA A 281 -11.24 -20.63 5.47
C ALA A 281 -11.01 -21.17 4.04
N SER A 282 -10.09 -22.13 3.92
CA SER A 282 -9.87 -22.89 2.71
C SER A 282 -11.20 -23.53 2.29
N PHE A 283 -11.76 -23.10 1.17
CA PHE A 283 -12.80 -23.90 0.54
C PHE A 283 -12.15 -25.15 -0.01
N GLY A 284 -12.55 -26.29 0.57
CA GLY A 284 -12.06 -27.59 0.21
C GLY A 284 -12.22 -27.84 -1.28
N THR A 285 -11.20 -28.44 -1.84
CA THR A 285 -11.19 -29.03 -3.17
C THR A 285 -12.29 -30.08 -3.24
N TYR A 286 -13.34 -29.83 -4.01
CA TYR A 286 -14.11 -30.91 -4.56
C TYR A 286 -13.54 -31.25 -5.92
N ILE A 287 -13.27 -32.52 -6.08
CA ILE A 287 -12.75 -33.28 -7.22
C ILE A 287 -13.58 -32.99 -8.47
#